data_8784b2b1cd0f11f2a2e2038505aa425d
#
_entry.id   8784b2b1cd0f11f2a2e2038505aa425d
#
_cell.length_a   1.000
_cell.length_b   1.000
_cell.length_c   1.000
_cell.angle_alpha   90.00
_cell.angle_beta   90.00
_cell.angle_gamma   90.00
#
_symmetry.space_group_name_H-M   'P 1'
#
loop_
_entity.id
_entity.type
_entity.pdbx_description
1 polymer ?
#
loop_
_entity_poly.entity_id
_entity_poly.type
_entity_poly.pdbx_seq_one_letter_code
_entity_poly.pdbx_strand_id
1 'polypeptide(L)'
;MFQFLFFDLDDTLLDFHRAEAIAVSKAFRDMGVTPTPERIRQYSAVNKRHWQMLEQGLLTREQVLVQRFACLFQELDIPADPVACQAAYEEYLCVGHYFIEGAEALLAALAPKYRLYLASNGTARVQESRLKSAGIGPYFEQVFISQNLGANKPSPAFFQRCFARIPDFDPKKALMIGDSLTSDIRGANGAGIAACWFLSLIHISEPTRLAL
;
A
#
# COMPACT_ATOMS: atom_id res chain seq x y z
N MET A 1 6.25 -26.28 7.72
CA MET A 1 7.21 -25.34 7.08
C MET A 1 6.46 -24.55 6.03
N PHE A 2 6.62 -23.23 5.96
CA PHE A 2 5.98 -22.41 4.94
C PHE A 2 6.55 -22.71 3.53
N GLN A 3 5.72 -22.46 2.52
CA GLN A 3 6.06 -22.65 1.11
C GLN A 3 5.64 -21.42 0.29
N PHE A 4 4.52 -20.79 0.64
CA PHE A 4 3.92 -19.65 -0.05
C PHE A 4 4.04 -18.40 0.82
N LEU A 5 4.80 -17.39 0.37
CA LEU A 5 4.97 -16.14 1.10
C LEU A 5 4.29 -15.01 0.32
N PHE A 6 3.31 -14.37 0.94
CA PHE A 6 2.65 -13.19 0.42
C PHE A 6 3.24 -11.95 1.09
N PHE A 7 3.70 -11.02 0.31
CA PHE A 7 4.19 -9.73 0.80
C PHE A 7 3.22 -8.61 0.44
N ASP A 8 2.93 -7.75 1.39
CA ASP A 8 2.46 -6.43 1.05
C ASP A 8 3.61 -5.60 0.43
N LEU A 9 3.28 -4.48 -0.23
CA LEU A 9 4.27 -3.61 -0.86
C LEU A 9 4.56 -2.37 -0.04
N ASP A 10 3.51 -1.61 0.28
CA ASP A 10 3.60 -0.28 0.86
C ASP A 10 3.91 -0.37 2.37
N ASP A 11 4.96 0.31 2.80
CA ASP A 11 5.48 0.29 4.17
C ASP A 11 5.92 -1.11 4.67
N THR A 12 5.97 -2.09 3.75
CA THR A 12 6.52 -3.43 3.98
C THR A 12 7.81 -3.67 3.19
N LEU A 13 7.81 -3.46 1.90
CA LEU A 13 8.97 -3.56 1.02
C LEU A 13 9.46 -2.19 0.53
N LEU A 14 8.53 -1.29 0.26
CA LEU A 14 8.79 0.08 -0.18
C LEU A 14 8.22 1.08 0.84
N ASP A 15 9.02 2.07 1.21
CA ASP A 15 8.66 3.20 2.06
C ASP A 15 7.63 4.10 1.34
N PHE A 16 6.36 3.81 1.57
CA PHE A 16 5.26 4.56 0.99
C PHE A 16 5.16 5.95 1.58
N HIS A 17 5.40 6.12 2.86
CA HIS A 17 5.37 7.43 3.52
C HIS A 17 6.31 8.43 2.83
N ARG A 18 7.52 7.99 2.51
CA ARG A 18 8.48 8.81 1.77
C ARG A 18 8.03 9.08 0.33
N ALA A 19 7.54 8.06 -0.37
CA ALA A 19 7.04 8.21 -1.73
C ALA A 19 5.84 9.17 -1.79
N GLU A 20 4.88 9.01 -0.88
CA GLU A 20 3.71 9.86 -0.71
C GLU A 20 4.09 11.32 -0.46
N ALA A 21 4.96 11.57 0.52
CA ALA A 21 5.38 12.94 0.87
C ALA A 21 6.04 13.66 -0.29
N ILE A 22 6.87 12.96 -1.07
CA ILE A 22 7.52 13.53 -2.26
C ILE A 22 6.50 13.78 -3.37
N ALA A 23 5.62 12.81 -3.64
CA ALA A 23 4.63 12.92 -4.70
C ALA A 23 3.61 14.04 -4.43
N VAL A 24 3.06 14.12 -3.21
CA VAL A 24 2.11 15.16 -2.84
C VAL A 24 2.76 16.55 -2.82
N SER A 25 4.03 16.66 -2.40
CA SER A 25 4.76 17.92 -2.43
C SER A 25 4.93 18.47 -3.85
N LYS A 26 5.17 17.59 -4.82
CA LYS A 26 5.28 17.98 -6.23
C LYS A 26 3.91 18.34 -6.80
N ALA A 27 2.90 17.52 -6.56
CA ALA A 27 1.53 17.79 -7.02
C ALA A 27 0.99 19.11 -6.46
N PHE A 28 1.27 19.43 -5.20
CA PHE A 28 0.88 20.73 -4.61
C PHE A 28 1.55 21.90 -5.33
N ARG A 29 2.85 21.80 -5.65
CA ARG A 29 3.54 22.86 -6.41
C ARG A 29 2.93 23.07 -7.79
N ASP A 30 2.57 22.01 -8.48
CA ASP A 30 1.90 22.10 -9.79
C ASP A 30 0.55 22.80 -9.71
N MET A 31 -0.13 22.69 -8.55
CA MET A 31 -1.38 23.39 -8.26
C MET A 31 -1.18 24.80 -7.67
N GLY A 32 0.05 25.31 -7.61
CA GLY A 32 0.35 26.59 -6.95
C GLY A 32 0.22 26.57 -5.43
N VAL A 33 0.15 25.40 -4.82
CA VAL A 33 0.03 25.22 -3.37
C VAL A 33 1.42 25.01 -2.76
N THR A 34 1.78 25.79 -1.74
CA THR A 34 3.04 25.59 -1.01
C THR A 34 2.99 24.31 -0.18
N PRO A 35 3.89 23.34 -0.41
CA PRO A 35 3.91 22.08 0.32
C PRO A 35 4.63 22.21 1.67
N THR A 36 3.95 22.78 2.66
CA THR A 36 4.52 22.83 4.02
C THR A 36 4.51 21.47 4.69
N PRO A 37 5.43 21.19 5.64
CA PRO A 37 5.41 19.93 6.39
C PRO A 37 4.06 19.63 7.05
N GLU A 38 3.36 20.68 7.50
CA GLU A 38 2.03 20.57 8.09
C GLU A 38 1.00 20.07 7.08
N ARG A 39 0.93 20.69 5.89
CA ARG A 39 0.01 20.29 4.82
C ARG A 39 0.25 18.85 4.34
N ILE A 40 1.52 18.43 4.30
CA ILE A 40 1.89 17.05 3.95
C ILE A 40 1.37 16.08 5.01
N ARG A 41 1.56 16.37 6.31
CA ARG A 41 1.02 15.53 7.39
C ARG A 41 -0.51 15.47 7.37
N GLN A 42 -1.17 16.60 7.13
CA GLN A 42 -2.63 16.66 6.99
C GLN A 42 -3.12 15.80 5.82
N TYR A 43 -2.44 15.89 4.67
CA TYR A 43 -2.73 15.02 3.53
C TYR A 43 -2.58 13.54 3.89
N SER A 44 -1.47 13.13 4.50
CA SER A 44 -1.25 11.73 4.91
C SER A 44 -2.37 11.22 5.84
N ALA A 45 -2.81 12.05 6.79
CA ALA A 45 -3.90 11.69 7.69
C ALA A 45 -5.23 11.53 6.95
N VAL A 46 -5.55 12.43 6.03
CA VAL A 46 -6.75 12.36 5.17
C VAL A 46 -6.68 11.14 4.26
N ASN A 47 -5.53 10.91 3.62
CA ASN A 47 -5.29 9.75 2.75
C ASN A 47 -5.50 8.44 3.49
N LYS A 48 -4.87 8.26 4.64
CA LYS A 48 -5.01 7.06 5.49
C LYS A 48 -6.48 6.80 5.85
N ARG A 49 -7.21 7.83 6.27
CA ARG A 49 -8.65 7.72 6.60
C ARG A 49 -9.48 7.25 5.41
N HIS A 50 -9.23 7.77 4.21
CA HIS A 50 -9.98 7.38 3.00
C HIS A 50 -9.69 5.93 2.58
N TRP A 51 -8.44 5.49 2.65
CA TRP A 51 -8.10 4.08 2.41
C TRP A 51 -8.75 3.13 3.42
N GLN A 52 -8.81 3.52 4.70
CA GLN A 52 -9.56 2.75 5.72
C GLN A 52 -11.06 2.66 5.40
N MET A 53 -11.66 3.73 4.88
CA MET A 53 -13.06 3.70 4.43
C MET A 53 -13.27 2.76 3.23
N LEU A 54 -12.30 2.65 2.32
CA LEU A 54 -12.32 1.63 1.26
C LEU A 54 -12.27 0.21 1.84
N GLU A 55 -11.39 -0.06 2.80
CA GLU A 55 -11.29 -1.37 3.46
C GLU A 55 -12.60 -1.77 4.17
N GLN A 56 -13.34 -0.79 4.66
CA GLN A 56 -14.65 -0.96 5.29
C GLN A 56 -15.81 -1.05 4.29
N GLY A 57 -15.54 -0.84 2.99
CA GLY A 57 -16.56 -0.84 1.94
C GLY A 57 -17.46 0.42 1.94
N LEU A 58 -17.04 1.49 2.62
CA LEU A 58 -17.78 2.76 2.72
C LEU A 58 -17.53 3.67 1.50
N LEU A 59 -16.40 3.52 0.85
CA LEU A 59 -16.04 4.25 -0.38
C LEU A 59 -15.59 3.29 -1.46
N THR A 60 -15.80 3.67 -2.72
CA THR A 60 -15.14 3.02 -3.86
C THR A 60 -13.72 3.57 -4.03
N ARG A 61 -12.88 2.87 -4.78
CA ARG A 61 -11.52 3.33 -5.09
C ARG A 61 -11.52 4.69 -5.79
N GLU A 62 -12.41 4.88 -6.76
CA GLU A 62 -12.54 6.14 -7.51
C GLU A 62 -12.90 7.30 -6.58
N GLN A 63 -13.76 7.05 -5.60
CA GLN A 63 -14.09 8.04 -4.57
C GLN A 63 -12.88 8.35 -3.70
N VAL A 64 -12.15 7.34 -3.22
CA VAL A 64 -10.94 7.55 -2.41
C VAL A 64 -9.94 8.45 -3.14
N LEU A 65 -9.67 8.15 -4.40
CA LEU A 65 -8.62 8.84 -5.16
C LEU A 65 -8.85 10.35 -5.28
N VAL A 66 -10.08 10.78 -5.48
CA VAL A 66 -10.42 12.21 -5.65
C VAL A 66 -10.84 12.86 -4.34
N GLN A 67 -11.68 12.18 -3.53
CA GLN A 67 -12.26 12.80 -2.33
C GLN A 67 -11.23 13.16 -1.28
N ARG A 68 -10.12 12.42 -1.16
CA ARG A 68 -9.04 12.77 -0.22
C ARG A 68 -8.43 14.16 -0.51
N PHE A 69 -8.28 14.55 -1.80
CA PHE A 69 -7.83 15.89 -2.15
C PHE A 69 -8.96 16.92 -1.99
N ALA A 70 -10.19 16.57 -2.38
CA ALA A 70 -11.34 17.47 -2.22
C ALA A 70 -11.58 17.81 -0.74
N CYS A 71 -11.55 16.82 0.15
CA CYS A 71 -11.68 17.03 1.59
C CYS A 71 -10.55 17.91 2.13
N LEU A 72 -9.30 17.60 1.78
CA LEU A 72 -8.15 18.39 2.24
C LEU A 72 -8.22 19.83 1.77
N PHE A 73 -8.56 20.06 0.49
CA PHE A 73 -8.64 21.41 -0.07
C PHE A 73 -9.78 22.22 0.57
N GLN A 74 -10.90 21.58 0.87
CA GLN A 74 -12.00 22.20 1.63
C GLN A 74 -11.56 22.52 3.06
N GLU A 75 -10.92 21.61 3.78
CA GLU A 75 -10.46 21.81 5.17
C GLU A 75 -9.42 22.94 5.28
N LEU A 76 -8.62 23.16 4.24
CA LEU A 76 -7.52 24.15 4.23
C LEU A 76 -7.83 25.42 3.43
N ASP A 77 -9.06 25.56 2.92
CA ASP A 77 -9.46 26.66 2.03
C ASP A 77 -8.49 26.87 0.83
N ILE A 78 -8.13 25.76 0.19
CA ILE A 78 -7.22 25.75 -0.96
C ILE A 78 -8.04 25.78 -2.25
N PRO A 79 -7.96 26.84 -3.08
CA PRO A 79 -8.71 26.94 -4.32
C PRO A 79 -8.02 26.19 -5.48
N ALA A 80 -7.85 24.87 -5.33
CA ALA A 80 -7.22 24.02 -6.34
C ALA A 80 -8.17 22.91 -6.79
N ASP A 81 -7.97 22.41 -8.03
CA ASP A 81 -8.74 21.30 -8.56
C ASP A 81 -8.25 19.96 -7.99
N PRO A 82 -9.09 19.23 -7.22
CA PRO A 82 -8.72 17.96 -6.63
C PRO A 82 -8.47 16.84 -7.68
N VAL A 83 -9.14 16.91 -8.85
CA VAL A 83 -8.97 15.93 -9.93
C VAL A 83 -7.61 16.13 -10.60
N ALA A 84 -7.26 17.36 -10.92
CA ALA A 84 -5.94 17.68 -11.48
C ALA A 84 -4.80 17.35 -10.50
N CYS A 85 -4.99 17.65 -9.20
CA CYS A 85 -4.02 17.30 -8.17
C CYS A 85 -3.84 15.79 -8.01
N GLN A 86 -4.95 15.01 -8.04
CA GLN A 86 -4.89 13.56 -8.04
C GLN A 86 -4.09 13.01 -9.22
N ALA A 87 -4.34 13.53 -10.42
CA ALA A 87 -3.62 13.10 -11.62
C ALA A 87 -2.11 13.37 -11.50
N ALA A 88 -1.73 14.58 -11.10
CA ALA A 88 -0.34 14.95 -10.89
C ALA A 88 0.32 14.08 -9.77
N TYR A 89 -0.37 13.89 -8.66
CA TYR A 89 0.11 13.03 -7.56
C TYR A 89 0.40 11.60 -8.03
N GLU A 90 -0.51 11.01 -8.81
CA GLU A 90 -0.35 9.65 -9.33
C GLU A 90 0.87 9.51 -10.24
N GLU A 91 1.11 10.48 -11.14
CA GLU A 91 2.31 10.51 -11.99
C GLU A 91 3.60 10.52 -11.15
N TYR A 92 3.66 11.36 -10.12
CA TYR A 92 4.83 11.42 -9.24
C TYR A 92 4.99 10.18 -8.37
N LEU A 93 3.88 9.56 -7.94
CA LEU A 93 3.92 8.35 -7.14
C LEU A 93 4.40 7.14 -7.95
N CYS A 94 4.07 7.08 -9.25
CA CYS A 94 4.48 6.00 -10.16
C CYS A 94 5.99 5.78 -10.22
N VAL A 95 6.81 6.81 -9.96
CA VAL A 95 8.27 6.73 -9.99
C VAL A 95 8.91 6.60 -8.60
N GLY A 96 8.10 6.65 -7.53
CA GLY A 96 8.55 6.57 -6.14
C GLY A 96 8.77 5.14 -5.68
N HIS A 97 10.02 4.68 -5.62
CA HIS A 97 10.40 3.33 -5.17
C HIS A 97 11.55 3.40 -4.16
N TYR A 98 11.26 3.81 -2.95
CA TYR A 98 12.23 3.85 -1.85
C TYR A 98 12.13 2.56 -1.06
N PHE A 99 13.22 1.80 -0.96
CA PHE A 99 13.20 0.54 -0.22
C PHE A 99 13.13 0.75 1.29
N ILE A 100 12.38 -0.10 1.96
CA ILE A 100 12.60 -0.37 3.38
C ILE A 100 13.96 -1.05 3.52
N GLU A 101 14.73 -0.66 4.53
CA GLU A 101 16.08 -1.19 4.74
C GLU A 101 16.07 -2.73 4.81
N GLY A 102 16.92 -3.36 4.00
CA GLY A 102 17.05 -4.81 3.93
C GLY A 102 16.02 -5.53 3.05
N ALA A 103 15.00 -4.85 2.50
CA ALA A 103 13.93 -5.49 1.73
C ALA A 103 14.45 -6.22 0.47
N GLU A 104 15.37 -5.61 -0.30
CA GLU A 104 15.95 -6.27 -1.48
C GLU A 104 16.74 -7.53 -1.09
N ALA A 105 17.60 -7.42 -0.07
CA ALA A 105 18.39 -8.55 0.42
C ALA A 105 17.50 -9.68 0.93
N LEU A 106 16.39 -9.35 1.60
CA LEU A 106 15.40 -10.31 2.05
C LEU A 106 14.76 -11.07 0.89
N LEU A 107 14.28 -10.35 -0.14
CA LEU A 107 13.67 -10.96 -1.33
C LEU A 107 14.67 -11.89 -2.04
N ALA A 108 15.91 -11.44 -2.24
CA ALA A 108 16.96 -12.25 -2.86
C ALA A 108 17.28 -13.52 -2.06
N ALA A 109 17.24 -13.46 -0.73
CA ALA A 109 17.49 -14.62 0.13
C ALA A 109 16.31 -15.60 0.19
N LEU A 110 15.08 -15.13 0.02
CA LEU A 110 13.86 -15.94 0.13
C LEU A 110 13.44 -16.55 -1.22
N ALA A 111 13.59 -15.86 -2.33
CA ALA A 111 13.14 -16.32 -3.64
C ALA A 111 13.66 -17.71 -4.06
N PRO A 112 14.90 -18.12 -3.74
CA PRO A 112 15.37 -19.47 -4.06
C PRO A 112 14.74 -20.59 -3.21
N LYS A 113 14.06 -20.23 -2.11
CA LYS A 113 13.58 -21.19 -1.09
C LYS A 113 12.07 -21.27 -1.00
N TYR A 114 11.37 -20.21 -1.41
CA TYR A 114 9.93 -20.05 -1.25
C TYR A 114 9.32 -19.51 -2.54
N ARG A 115 8.04 -19.79 -2.72
CA ARG A 115 7.24 -19.18 -3.76
C ARG A 115 6.73 -17.83 -3.25
N LEU A 116 7.18 -16.75 -3.87
CA LEU A 116 6.86 -15.39 -3.43
C LEU A 116 5.70 -14.81 -4.24
N TYR A 117 4.80 -14.14 -3.55
CA TYR A 117 3.63 -13.46 -4.11
C TYR A 117 3.54 -12.05 -3.54
N LEU A 118 3.10 -11.11 -4.37
CA LEU A 118 2.78 -9.77 -3.89
C LEU A 118 1.26 -9.63 -3.75
N ALA A 119 0.79 -8.95 -2.69
CA ALA A 119 -0.61 -8.73 -2.37
C ALA A 119 -0.84 -7.28 -1.93
N SER A 120 -1.27 -6.38 -2.84
CA SER A 120 -1.40 -4.94 -2.57
C SER A 120 -2.81 -4.40 -2.82
N ASN A 121 -3.22 -3.44 -1.97
CA ASN A 121 -4.46 -2.66 -2.12
C ASN A 121 -4.29 -1.41 -3.00
N GLY A 122 -3.10 -1.11 -3.47
CA GLY A 122 -2.83 0.07 -4.31
C GLY A 122 -3.54 0.06 -5.66
N THR A 123 -3.40 1.13 -6.44
CA THR A 123 -3.87 1.21 -7.81
C THR A 123 -2.94 0.44 -8.75
N ALA A 124 -3.50 -0.24 -9.75
CA ALA A 124 -2.73 -1.12 -10.63
C ALA A 124 -1.58 -0.36 -11.33
N ARG A 125 -1.89 0.77 -11.96
CA ARG A 125 -0.92 1.60 -12.67
C ARG A 125 0.27 1.99 -11.78
N VAL A 126 0.00 2.45 -10.56
CA VAL A 126 1.03 2.90 -9.63
C VAL A 126 1.89 1.72 -9.17
N GLN A 127 1.27 0.63 -8.73
CA GLN A 127 2.01 -0.51 -8.18
C GLN A 127 2.84 -1.23 -9.25
N GLU A 128 2.30 -1.42 -10.45
CA GLU A 128 3.05 -1.99 -11.58
C GLU A 128 4.24 -1.12 -11.97
N SER A 129 4.06 0.21 -12.02
CA SER A 129 5.16 1.14 -12.32
C SER A 129 6.24 1.11 -11.23
N ARG A 130 5.85 1.14 -9.96
CA ARG A 130 6.79 1.09 -8.82
C ARG A 130 7.55 -0.22 -8.75
N LEU A 131 6.88 -1.36 -8.97
CA LEU A 131 7.52 -2.67 -9.04
C LEU A 131 8.54 -2.75 -10.18
N LYS A 132 8.19 -2.22 -11.34
CA LYS A 132 9.08 -2.16 -12.50
C LYS A 132 10.30 -1.28 -12.22
N SER A 133 10.11 -0.08 -11.68
CA SER A 133 11.19 0.86 -11.39
C SER A 133 12.08 0.39 -10.24
N ALA A 134 11.52 -0.35 -9.26
CA ALA A 134 12.28 -0.98 -8.19
C ALA A 134 13.04 -2.25 -8.62
N GLY A 135 12.70 -2.83 -9.78
CA GLY A 135 13.35 -4.05 -10.27
C GLY A 135 13.00 -5.32 -9.50
N ILE A 136 12.00 -5.29 -8.60
CA ILE A 136 11.67 -6.43 -7.71
C ILE A 136 10.57 -7.35 -8.26
N GLY A 137 9.90 -6.96 -9.34
CA GLY A 137 8.88 -7.79 -9.99
C GLY A 137 9.30 -9.24 -10.24
N PRO A 138 10.53 -9.51 -10.73
CA PRO A 138 11.00 -10.86 -11.01
C PRO A 138 11.13 -11.80 -9.80
N TYR A 139 11.11 -11.29 -8.56
CA TYR A 139 11.09 -12.14 -7.36
C TYR A 139 9.74 -12.84 -7.13
N PHE A 140 8.65 -12.30 -7.69
CA PHE A 140 7.31 -12.80 -7.43
C PHE A 140 6.81 -13.69 -8.57
N GLU A 141 6.28 -14.88 -8.23
CA GLU A 141 5.60 -15.72 -9.20
C GLU A 141 4.33 -15.05 -9.75
N GLN A 142 3.60 -14.33 -8.87
CA GLN A 142 2.44 -13.53 -9.26
C GLN A 142 2.34 -12.27 -8.40
N VAL A 143 1.77 -11.23 -9.00
CA VAL A 143 1.47 -9.94 -8.37
C VAL A 143 -0.05 -9.77 -8.32
N PHE A 144 -0.59 -9.73 -7.10
CA PHE A 144 -2.01 -9.57 -6.84
C PHE A 144 -2.31 -8.14 -6.42
N ILE A 145 -2.85 -7.36 -7.34
CA ILE A 145 -3.31 -6.00 -7.07
C ILE A 145 -4.82 -6.01 -6.98
N SER A 146 -5.35 -5.48 -5.89
CA SER A 146 -6.77 -5.52 -5.57
C SER A 146 -7.67 -4.93 -6.66
N GLN A 147 -7.21 -3.89 -7.36
CA GLN A 147 -7.95 -3.30 -8.49
C GLN A 147 -8.15 -4.32 -9.62
N ASN A 148 -7.11 -5.08 -9.98
CA ASN A 148 -7.18 -6.11 -11.02
C ASN A 148 -7.98 -7.34 -10.56
N LEU A 149 -8.03 -7.57 -9.26
CA LEU A 149 -8.81 -8.66 -8.67
C LEU A 149 -10.28 -8.30 -8.45
N GLY A 150 -10.64 -7.00 -8.39
CA GLY A 150 -11.98 -6.56 -8.05
C GLY A 150 -12.39 -6.87 -6.60
N ALA A 151 -11.42 -6.98 -5.70
CA ALA A 151 -11.62 -7.15 -4.26
C ALA A 151 -10.38 -6.63 -3.51
N ASN A 152 -10.59 -6.05 -2.31
CA ASN A 152 -9.51 -5.49 -1.49
C ASN A 152 -9.25 -6.35 -0.25
N LYS A 153 -8.00 -6.36 0.26
CA LYS A 153 -7.72 -6.80 1.63
C LYS A 153 -8.51 -5.88 2.58
N PRO A 154 -9.10 -6.35 3.68
CA PRO A 154 -9.04 -7.70 4.25
C PRO A 154 -10.14 -8.65 3.76
N SER A 155 -10.89 -8.33 2.69
CA SER A 155 -12.00 -9.14 2.22
C SER A 155 -11.56 -10.60 1.94
N PRO A 156 -12.32 -11.60 2.41
CA PRO A 156 -12.08 -13.00 2.04
C PRO A 156 -12.05 -13.23 0.53
N ALA A 157 -12.83 -12.48 -0.24
CA ALA A 157 -12.87 -12.58 -1.69
C ALA A 157 -11.51 -12.24 -2.34
N PHE A 158 -10.73 -11.31 -1.77
CA PHE A 158 -9.39 -10.99 -2.25
C PHE A 158 -8.50 -12.24 -2.16
N PHE A 159 -8.40 -12.83 -0.98
CA PHE A 159 -7.54 -13.99 -0.72
C PHE A 159 -7.99 -15.22 -1.51
N GLN A 160 -9.30 -15.50 -1.59
CA GLN A 160 -9.85 -16.58 -2.42
C GLN A 160 -9.46 -16.44 -3.88
N ARG A 161 -9.51 -15.22 -4.44
CA ARG A 161 -9.10 -14.94 -5.83
C ARG A 161 -7.60 -15.07 -6.04
N CYS A 162 -6.78 -14.78 -5.03
CA CYS A 162 -5.34 -15.05 -5.05
C CYS A 162 -5.09 -16.56 -5.06
N PHE A 163 -5.65 -17.28 -4.10
CA PHE A 163 -5.42 -18.72 -3.90
C PHE A 163 -5.85 -19.54 -5.11
N ALA A 164 -6.98 -19.20 -5.72
CA ALA A 164 -7.50 -19.88 -6.92
C ALA A 164 -6.56 -19.78 -8.14
N ARG A 165 -5.58 -18.86 -8.13
CA ARG A 165 -4.62 -18.67 -9.22
C ARG A 165 -3.26 -19.32 -8.94
N ILE A 166 -3.10 -19.94 -7.78
CA ILE A 166 -1.83 -20.56 -7.36
C ILE A 166 -1.99 -22.08 -7.45
N PRO A 167 -1.25 -22.75 -8.36
CA PRO A 167 -1.26 -24.22 -8.41
C PRO A 167 -0.78 -24.84 -7.11
N ASP A 168 -1.46 -25.91 -6.67
CA ASP A 168 -1.13 -26.71 -5.48
C ASP A 168 -1.08 -25.90 -4.17
N PHE A 169 -1.88 -24.84 -4.08
CA PHE A 169 -1.93 -23.98 -2.91
C PHE A 169 -2.43 -24.71 -1.66
N ASP A 170 -1.64 -24.62 -0.60
CA ASP A 170 -2.00 -25.13 0.73
C ASP A 170 -1.99 -23.97 1.75
N PRO A 171 -3.15 -23.56 2.28
CA PRO A 171 -3.23 -22.44 3.22
C PRO A 171 -2.44 -22.69 4.51
N LYS A 172 -2.24 -23.97 4.92
CA LYS A 172 -1.43 -24.31 6.09
C LYS A 172 0.06 -24.05 5.90
N LYS A 173 0.50 -23.86 4.65
CA LYS A 173 1.89 -23.55 4.27
C LYS A 173 2.07 -22.11 3.79
N ALA A 174 1.05 -21.26 3.96
CA ALA A 174 1.06 -19.88 3.52
C ALA A 174 1.28 -18.91 4.69
N LEU A 175 2.02 -17.83 4.40
CA LEU A 175 2.27 -16.74 5.34
C LEU A 175 2.06 -15.41 4.62
N MET A 176 1.25 -14.52 5.20
CA MET A 176 1.16 -13.11 4.81
C MET A 176 2.10 -12.28 5.66
N ILE A 177 2.90 -11.44 5.02
CA ILE A 177 3.82 -10.50 5.66
C ILE A 177 3.39 -9.10 5.25
N GLY A 178 3.03 -8.24 6.21
CA GLY A 178 2.58 -6.88 5.95
C GLY A 178 2.54 -6.03 7.22
N ASP A 179 2.44 -4.71 7.03
CA ASP A 179 2.43 -3.72 8.12
C ASP A 179 1.04 -3.43 8.68
N SER A 180 -0.02 -3.62 7.86
CA SER A 180 -1.38 -3.24 8.21
C SER A 180 -2.11 -4.29 9.03
N LEU A 181 -2.43 -3.95 10.29
CA LEU A 181 -3.28 -4.79 11.14
C LEU A 181 -4.69 -4.97 10.58
N THR A 182 -5.23 -3.95 9.90
CA THR A 182 -6.62 -3.92 9.42
C THR A 182 -6.80 -4.61 8.06
N SER A 183 -5.79 -4.60 7.20
CA SER A 183 -5.86 -5.22 5.88
C SER A 183 -5.10 -6.54 5.79
N ASP A 184 -3.81 -6.57 6.17
CA ASP A 184 -2.95 -7.74 5.99
C ASP A 184 -3.22 -8.81 7.04
N ILE A 185 -3.05 -8.43 8.30
CA ILE A 185 -3.12 -9.40 9.42
C ILE A 185 -4.55 -9.90 9.60
N ARG A 186 -5.52 -8.96 9.65
CA ARG A 186 -6.93 -9.34 9.74
C ARG A 186 -7.37 -10.17 8.54
N GLY A 187 -6.92 -9.78 7.33
CA GLY A 187 -7.27 -10.47 6.10
C GLY A 187 -6.70 -11.89 6.04
N ALA A 188 -5.42 -12.06 6.37
CA ALA A 188 -4.76 -13.37 6.45
C ALA A 188 -5.44 -14.31 7.45
N ASN A 189 -5.72 -13.81 8.67
CA ASN A 189 -6.44 -14.57 9.70
C ASN A 189 -7.84 -15.00 9.21
N GLY A 190 -8.58 -14.08 8.57
CA GLY A 190 -9.90 -14.37 7.99
C GLY A 190 -9.85 -15.34 6.82
N ALA A 191 -8.72 -15.45 6.12
CA ALA A 191 -8.48 -16.38 5.03
C ALA A 191 -7.86 -17.72 5.48
N GLY A 192 -7.59 -17.89 6.77
CA GLY A 192 -7.05 -19.14 7.35
C GLY A 192 -5.57 -19.38 7.04
N ILE A 193 -4.78 -18.36 6.75
CA ILE A 193 -3.33 -18.44 6.59
C ILE A 193 -2.62 -17.76 7.76
N ALA A 194 -1.36 -18.13 8.00
CA ALA A 194 -0.53 -17.46 9.01
C ALA A 194 -0.26 -15.99 8.62
N ALA A 195 -0.03 -15.15 9.62
CA ALA A 195 0.30 -13.74 9.43
C ALA A 195 1.55 -13.34 10.22
N CYS A 196 2.39 -12.52 9.62
CA CYS A 196 3.54 -11.87 10.23
C CYS A 196 3.34 -10.36 10.15
N TRP A 197 3.13 -9.74 11.31
CA TRP A 197 3.04 -8.28 11.39
C TRP A 197 4.44 -7.68 11.33
N PHE A 198 4.72 -6.96 10.25
CA PHE A 198 6.00 -6.31 10.01
C PHE A 198 5.95 -4.86 10.49
N LEU A 199 6.91 -4.49 11.32
CA LEU A 199 7.13 -3.12 11.76
C LEU A 199 8.57 -2.72 11.48
N SER A 200 8.77 -1.77 10.59
CA SER A 200 10.07 -1.13 10.37
C SER A 200 10.21 0.13 11.24
N LEU A 201 11.40 0.73 11.22
CA LEU A 201 11.68 1.97 11.96
C LEU A 201 10.81 3.16 11.52
N ILE A 202 10.29 3.16 10.29
CA ILE A 202 9.37 4.20 9.82
C ILE A 202 8.05 4.20 10.60
N HIS A 203 7.62 3.04 11.12
CA HIS A 203 6.40 2.90 11.94
C HIS A 203 6.60 3.34 13.41
N ILE A 204 7.84 3.44 13.86
CA ILE A 204 8.19 3.73 15.27
C ILE A 204 8.39 5.24 15.51
N SER A 205 8.48 6.05 14.46
CA SER A 205 8.80 7.47 14.55
C SER A 205 7.67 8.37 15.08
N GLU A 206 6.48 7.85 15.33
CA GLU A 206 5.46 8.55 16.13
C GLU A 206 5.43 7.98 17.56
N PRO A 207 5.83 8.75 18.59
CA PRO A 207 5.61 8.30 19.95
C PRO A 207 4.10 8.24 20.19
N THR A 208 3.56 7.03 20.20
CA THR A 208 2.23 6.79 20.76
C THR A 208 2.32 7.22 22.23
N ARG A 209 1.88 8.43 22.55
CA ARG A 209 1.58 8.80 23.93
C ARG A 209 0.44 7.88 24.36
N LEU A 210 0.79 6.78 25.00
CA LEU A 210 -0.13 6.05 25.84
C LEU A 210 -0.54 7.05 26.93
N ALA A 211 -1.77 7.55 26.84
CA ALA A 211 -2.42 8.22 27.96
C ALA A 211 -2.60 7.15 29.04
N LEU A 212 -1.83 7.28 30.11
CA LEU A 212 -2.06 6.60 31.37
C LEU A 212 -3.29 7.21 32.05
#